data_908cd6b16a049a1a47abbd46a53bc8dd
#
_entry.id   908cd6b16a049a1a47abbd46a53bc8dd
#
_cell.length_a   1.000
_cell.length_b   1.000
_cell.length_c   1.000
_cell.angle_alpha   90.00
_cell.angle_beta   90.00
_cell.angle_gamma   90.00
#
_symmetry.space_group_name_H-M   'P 1'
#
loop_
_entity.id
_entity.type
_entity.pdbx_description
1 polymer ?
#
loop_
_entity_poly.entity_id
_entity_poly.type
_entity_poly.pdbx_seq_one_letter_code
_entity_poly.pdbx_strand_id
1 'polypeptide(L)'
;MVSVSDDGGSSGRLRKDFDMAPPGDIRNCLLALSSQEPLWERLLDYRFEESELEGHSVGNLLITALTRLNGDFDSAIREMNRLLRVRGRVLPAIGEKLTLIATHPDGTKSTGEEQIVRSGKSISRVESRPRVLEPAADVAEAIEAADVMVFGPGSLFTSVIPPLLIEGIRKRVVESQAMKIYIANVMTQPGETDEMGLADHLDALERHAGETVIHQVLAHDGTFSDDMLDAYSSRKCEPVVYRGDLGGRGVRVTTSDFIDHNSRIARHRPDLIGRLICELALTRMGFNL
;
A
#
# COMPACT_ATOMS: atom_id res chain seq x y z
N MET A 1 4.68 -7.16 1.85
CA MET A 1 3.28 -7.64 1.80
C MET A 1 2.45 -6.61 1.05
N VAL A 2 1.57 -7.07 0.14
CA VAL A 2 0.82 -6.20 -0.78
C VAL A 2 -0.67 -6.55 -0.71
N SER A 3 -1.54 -5.51 -0.71
CA SER A 3 -2.99 -5.68 -0.83
C SER A 3 -3.38 -6.34 -2.15
N VAL A 4 -4.51 -7.04 -2.16
CA VAL A 4 -5.09 -7.72 -3.34
C VAL A 4 -6.53 -7.29 -3.54
N SER A 5 -6.82 -6.01 -3.34
CA SER A 5 -8.16 -5.42 -3.42
C SER A 5 -8.48 -4.73 -4.75
N ASP A 6 -7.46 -4.47 -5.59
CA ASP A 6 -7.63 -3.77 -6.86
C ASP A 6 -8.67 -4.46 -7.77
N ASP A 7 -9.66 -3.70 -8.22
CA ASP A 7 -10.71 -4.17 -9.12
C ASP A 7 -10.87 -3.28 -10.37
N GLY A 8 -9.88 -2.41 -10.60
CA GLY A 8 -9.87 -1.49 -11.73
C GLY A 8 -9.10 -2.01 -12.95
N GLY A 9 -9.37 -1.43 -14.10
CA GLY A 9 -8.60 -1.61 -15.34
C GLY A 9 -8.31 -3.06 -15.71
N SER A 10 -7.03 -3.34 -16.00
CA SER A 10 -6.55 -4.70 -16.37
C SER A 10 -6.74 -5.71 -15.25
N SER A 11 -6.40 -5.31 -13.99
CA SER A 11 -6.52 -6.18 -12.82
C SER A 11 -7.96 -6.63 -12.59
N GLY A 12 -8.92 -5.70 -12.69
CA GLY A 12 -10.34 -6.00 -12.50
C GLY A 12 -10.89 -6.97 -13.56
N ARG A 13 -10.50 -6.79 -14.83
CA ARG A 13 -10.88 -7.72 -15.90
C ARG A 13 -10.33 -9.12 -15.65
N LEU A 14 -9.02 -9.26 -15.40
CA LEU A 14 -8.38 -10.56 -15.17
C LEU A 14 -8.92 -11.24 -13.91
N ARG A 15 -9.13 -10.48 -12.84
CA ARG A 15 -9.75 -10.94 -11.60
C ARG A 15 -11.13 -11.57 -11.85
N LYS A 16 -11.92 -10.96 -12.72
CA LYS A 16 -13.28 -11.43 -13.08
C LYS A 16 -13.23 -12.65 -14.00
N ASP A 17 -12.44 -12.55 -15.06
CA ASP A 17 -12.44 -13.55 -16.15
C ASP A 17 -11.75 -14.86 -15.73
N PHE A 18 -10.74 -14.78 -14.87
CA PHE A 18 -9.96 -15.93 -14.41
C PHE A 18 -10.21 -16.35 -12.97
N ASP A 19 -11.12 -15.68 -12.26
CA ASP A 19 -11.47 -15.96 -10.86
C ASP A 19 -10.24 -15.99 -9.92
N MET A 20 -9.37 -14.99 -10.02
CA MET A 20 -8.09 -14.90 -9.31
C MET A 20 -7.92 -13.59 -8.56
N ALA A 21 -6.91 -13.52 -7.67
CA ALA A 21 -6.50 -12.26 -7.05
C ALA A 21 -5.96 -11.28 -8.12
N PRO A 22 -6.13 -9.95 -7.92
CA PRO A 22 -5.70 -8.95 -8.90
C PRO A 22 -4.17 -8.85 -8.94
N PRO A 23 -3.55 -8.86 -10.14
CA PRO A 23 -2.09 -8.89 -10.26
C PRO A 23 -1.41 -7.50 -10.25
N GLY A 24 -2.16 -6.40 -10.40
CA GLY A 24 -1.61 -5.08 -10.71
C GLY A 24 -0.60 -4.56 -9.70
N ASP A 25 -1.00 -4.43 -8.44
CA ASP A 25 -0.14 -3.91 -7.36
C ASP A 25 1.03 -4.85 -7.07
N ILE A 26 0.77 -6.16 -7.10
CA ILE A 26 1.81 -7.18 -6.96
C ILE A 26 2.86 -7.02 -8.07
N ARG A 27 2.43 -6.87 -9.33
CA ARG A 27 3.33 -6.62 -10.46
C ARG A 27 4.19 -5.39 -10.23
N ASN A 28 3.59 -4.28 -9.82
CA ASN A 28 4.32 -3.02 -9.55
C ASN A 28 5.41 -3.23 -8.49
N CYS A 29 5.08 -3.92 -7.40
CA CYS A 29 6.05 -4.22 -6.34
C CYS A 29 7.16 -5.18 -6.81
N LEU A 30 6.81 -6.20 -7.60
CA LEU A 30 7.78 -7.12 -8.19
C LEU A 30 8.78 -6.38 -9.10
N LEU A 31 8.30 -5.47 -9.95
CA LEU A 31 9.14 -4.66 -10.83
C LEU A 31 10.05 -3.72 -10.03
N ALA A 32 9.50 -3.02 -9.05
CA ALA A 32 10.27 -2.08 -8.21
C ALA A 32 11.41 -2.75 -7.42
N LEU A 33 11.27 -4.05 -7.09
CA LEU A 33 12.26 -4.82 -6.35
C LEU A 33 13.09 -5.76 -7.26
N SER A 34 12.83 -5.77 -8.55
CA SER A 34 13.55 -6.59 -9.52
C SER A 34 15.03 -6.23 -9.60
N SER A 35 15.87 -7.25 -9.74
CA SER A 35 17.29 -7.11 -10.05
C SER A 35 17.63 -7.55 -11.47
N GLN A 36 16.63 -7.66 -12.33
CA GLN A 36 16.78 -8.01 -13.73
C GLN A 36 17.22 -6.80 -14.58
N GLU A 37 17.61 -7.07 -15.83
CA GLU A 37 17.95 -6.05 -16.79
C GLU A 37 16.77 -5.11 -17.10
N PRO A 38 17.01 -3.84 -17.45
CA PRO A 38 15.95 -2.86 -17.75
C PRO A 38 14.97 -3.30 -18.84
N LEU A 39 15.37 -4.23 -19.71
CA LEU A 39 14.49 -4.78 -20.74
C LEU A 39 13.31 -5.55 -20.13
N TRP A 40 13.57 -6.34 -19.06
CA TRP A 40 12.52 -7.08 -18.37
C TRP A 40 11.48 -6.14 -17.72
N GLU A 41 11.96 -5.06 -17.10
CA GLU A 41 11.07 -4.05 -16.52
C GLU A 41 10.17 -3.44 -17.60
N ARG A 42 10.76 -2.97 -18.70
CA ARG A 42 10.01 -2.41 -19.83
C ARG A 42 9.03 -3.40 -20.45
N LEU A 43 9.43 -4.68 -20.60
CA LEU A 43 8.58 -5.72 -21.15
C LEU A 43 7.36 -6.00 -20.26
N LEU A 44 7.57 -6.18 -18.97
CA LEU A 44 6.49 -6.53 -18.06
C LEU A 44 5.55 -5.34 -17.78
N ASP A 45 6.06 -4.11 -17.90
CA ASP A 45 5.25 -2.90 -17.78
C ASP A 45 4.57 -2.51 -19.11
N TYR A 46 5.02 -3.09 -20.25
CA TYR A 46 4.40 -2.82 -21.54
C TYR A 46 2.90 -3.13 -21.50
N ARG A 47 2.13 -2.16 -21.96
CA ARG A 47 0.66 -2.23 -21.99
C ARG A 47 0.19 -2.20 -23.44
N PHE A 48 -0.67 -3.14 -23.81
CA PHE A 48 -1.27 -3.18 -25.12
C PHE A 48 -2.22 -1.98 -25.32
N GLU A 49 -2.12 -1.32 -26.47
CA GLU A 49 -2.92 -0.14 -26.82
C GLU A 49 -4.07 -0.48 -27.77
N GLU A 50 -4.11 -1.72 -28.29
CA GLU A 50 -5.09 -2.16 -29.28
C GLU A 50 -5.46 -3.64 -29.11
N SER A 51 -6.46 -4.08 -29.84
CA SER A 51 -7.02 -5.45 -29.84
C SER A 51 -7.78 -5.80 -28.55
N GLU A 52 -8.16 -7.07 -28.40
CA GLU A 52 -8.78 -7.59 -27.18
C GLU A 52 -7.87 -7.50 -25.95
N LEU A 53 -6.56 -7.30 -26.16
CA LEU A 53 -5.57 -7.14 -25.11
C LEU A 53 -5.44 -5.67 -24.62
N GLU A 54 -6.15 -4.73 -25.26
CA GLU A 54 -6.06 -3.31 -24.90
C GLU A 54 -6.19 -3.08 -23.40
N GLY A 55 -5.23 -2.31 -22.85
CA GLY A 55 -5.13 -2.00 -21.44
C GLY A 55 -4.52 -3.09 -20.56
N HIS A 56 -4.31 -4.32 -21.06
CA HIS A 56 -3.57 -5.34 -20.31
C HIS A 56 -2.06 -5.11 -20.39
N SER A 57 -1.34 -5.29 -19.27
CA SER A 57 0.12 -5.34 -19.30
C SER A 57 0.62 -6.78 -19.45
N VAL A 58 1.79 -6.93 -20.09
CA VAL A 58 2.45 -8.24 -20.23
C VAL A 58 2.66 -8.90 -18.86
N GLY A 59 3.08 -8.13 -17.86
CA GLY A 59 3.30 -8.66 -16.52
C GLY A 59 2.02 -9.17 -15.84
N ASN A 60 0.88 -8.50 -16.03
CA ASN A 60 -0.40 -8.99 -15.52
C ASN A 60 -0.81 -10.29 -16.22
N LEU A 61 -0.63 -10.38 -17.54
CA LEU A 61 -0.91 -11.59 -18.29
C LEU A 61 0.01 -12.75 -17.90
N LEU A 62 1.29 -12.46 -17.66
CA LEU A 62 2.26 -13.47 -17.21
C LEU A 62 1.89 -14.02 -15.82
N ILE A 63 1.54 -13.16 -14.87
CA ILE A 63 1.08 -13.60 -13.54
C ILE A 63 -0.19 -14.45 -13.68
N THR A 64 -1.13 -14.05 -14.54
CA THR A 64 -2.34 -14.83 -14.81
C THR A 64 -2.01 -16.21 -15.39
N ALA A 65 -1.11 -16.28 -16.36
CA ALA A 65 -0.67 -17.55 -16.95
C ALA A 65 -0.01 -18.46 -15.91
N LEU A 66 0.89 -17.91 -15.08
CA LEU A 66 1.54 -18.66 -13.99
C LEU A 66 0.53 -19.15 -12.94
N THR A 67 -0.47 -18.34 -12.61
CA THR A 67 -1.56 -18.75 -11.70
C THR A 67 -2.30 -19.96 -12.25
N ARG A 68 -2.60 -19.96 -13.55
CA ARG A 68 -3.27 -21.10 -14.21
C ARG A 68 -2.38 -22.35 -14.29
N LEU A 69 -1.08 -22.17 -14.54
CA LEU A 69 -0.11 -23.26 -14.60
C LEU A 69 0.13 -23.92 -13.24
N ASN A 70 0.26 -23.12 -12.19
CA ASN A 70 0.58 -23.60 -10.84
C ASN A 70 -0.67 -23.99 -10.03
N GLY A 71 -1.86 -23.58 -10.47
CA GLY A 71 -3.13 -23.86 -9.81
C GLY A 71 -3.49 -22.85 -8.69
N ASP A 72 -2.56 -22.00 -8.24
CA ASP A 72 -2.81 -20.98 -7.23
C ASP A 72 -1.98 -19.71 -7.45
N PHE A 73 -2.48 -18.60 -6.91
CA PHE A 73 -1.87 -17.28 -7.05
C PHE A 73 -0.55 -17.13 -6.26
N ASP A 74 -0.49 -17.67 -5.06
CA ASP A 74 0.70 -17.56 -4.20
C ASP A 74 1.91 -18.26 -4.84
N SER A 75 1.71 -19.44 -5.42
CA SER A 75 2.74 -20.15 -6.18
C SER A 75 3.20 -19.37 -7.41
N ALA A 76 2.27 -18.74 -8.13
CA ALA A 76 2.61 -17.88 -9.27
C ALA A 76 3.49 -16.69 -8.82
N ILE A 77 3.18 -16.07 -7.70
CA ILE A 77 3.97 -14.96 -7.18
C ILE A 77 5.34 -15.43 -6.67
N ARG A 78 5.43 -16.62 -6.06
CA ARG A 78 6.75 -17.21 -5.71
C ARG A 78 7.63 -17.41 -6.95
N GLU A 79 7.07 -17.91 -8.06
CA GLU A 79 7.80 -18.03 -9.32
C GLU A 79 8.21 -16.67 -9.90
N MET A 80 7.32 -15.67 -9.86
CA MET A 80 7.66 -14.31 -10.30
C MET A 80 8.79 -13.70 -9.46
N ASN A 81 8.81 -13.89 -8.14
CA ASN A 81 9.91 -13.45 -7.29
C ASN A 81 11.26 -14.05 -7.74
N ARG A 82 11.26 -15.34 -8.12
CA ARG A 82 12.45 -16.04 -8.64
C ARG A 82 12.86 -15.53 -10.02
N LEU A 83 11.91 -15.47 -10.96
CA LEU A 83 12.15 -15.02 -12.34
C LEU A 83 12.74 -13.62 -12.38
N LEU A 84 12.23 -12.73 -11.55
CA LEU A 84 12.67 -11.33 -11.49
C LEU A 84 13.84 -11.10 -10.54
N ARG A 85 14.35 -12.14 -9.87
CA ARG A 85 15.41 -12.03 -8.86
C ARG A 85 15.12 -10.88 -7.89
N VAL A 86 13.92 -10.88 -7.35
CA VAL A 86 13.44 -9.82 -6.46
C VAL A 86 14.34 -9.73 -5.22
N ARG A 87 14.71 -8.52 -4.84
CA ARG A 87 15.42 -8.27 -3.58
C ARG A 87 14.45 -8.39 -2.43
N GLY A 88 14.59 -9.46 -1.64
CA GLY A 88 13.60 -9.83 -0.64
C GLY A 88 12.48 -10.68 -1.24
N ARG A 89 11.25 -10.47 -0.82
CA ARG A 89 10.06 -11.20 -1.30
C ARG A 89 8.87 -10.26 -1.44
N VAL A 90 8.15 -10.34 -2.54
CA VAL A 90 6.82 -9.76 -2.67
C VAL A 90 5.80 -10.85 -2.29
N LEU A 91 4.98 -10.57 -1.30
CA LEU A 91 3.98 -11.51 -0.78
C LEU A 91 2.59 -10.87 -0.91
N PRO A 92 1.61 -11.50 -1.56
CA PRO A 92 0.23 -11.07 -1.48
C PRO A 92 -0.28 -11.25 -0.04
N ALA A 93 -1.10 -10.33 0.45
CA ALA A 93 -1.68 -10.44 1.80
C ALA A 93 -2.53 -11.72 1.94
N ILE A 94 -3.20 -12.11 0.87
CA ILE A 94 -3.87 -13.39 0.67
C ILE A 94 -3.78 -13.80 -0.81
N GLY A 95 -3.90 -15.09 -1.10
CA GLY A 95 -3.91 -15.63 -2.47
C GLY A 95 -5.27 -15.55 -3.18
N GLU A 96 -6.31 -15.04 -2.51
CA GLU A 96 -7.68 -15.01 -2.99
C GLU A 96 -8.18 -13.59 -3.27
N LYS A 97 -9.34 -13.49 -3.91
CA LYS A 97 -9.98 -12.20 -4.17
C LYS A 97 -10.49 -11.57 -2.88
N LEU A 98 -10.14 -10.31 -2.67
CA LEU A 98 -10.68 -9.48 -1.60
C LEU A 98 -11.43 -8.30 -2.21
N THR A 99 -12.66 -8.05 -1.78
CA THR A 99 -13.43 -6.89 -2.19
C THR A 99 -13.57 -5.95 -0.99
N LEU A 100 -13.19 -4.69 -1.16
CA LEU A 100 -13.34 -3.66 -0.14
C LEU A 100 -14.77 -3.13 -0.14
N ILE A 101 -15.28 -2.82 1.05
CA ILE A 101 -16.54 -2.12 1.27
C ILE A 101 -16.23 -0.93 2.16
N ALA A 102 -16.33 0.27 1.60
CA ALA A 102 -16.24 1.51 2.36
C ALA A 102 -17.60 1.91 2.89
N THR A 103 -17.64 2.32 4.15
CA THR A 103 -18.79 3.01 4.76
C THR A 103 -18.43 4.48 4.86
N HIS A 104 -19.33 5.34 4.39
CA HIS A 104 -19.18 6.79 4.40
C HIS A 104 -19.82 7.41 5.64
N PRO A 105 -19.48 8.66 6.01
CA PRO A 105 -20.06 9.34 7.16
C PRO A 105 -21.60 9.47 7.12
N ASP A 106 -22.19 9.51 5.92
CA ASP A 106 -23.64 9.54 5.70
C ASP A 106 -24.32 8.15 5.84
N GLY A 107 -23.56 7.11 6.18
CA GLY A 107 -24.03 5.73 6.32
C GLY A 107 -24.15 4.97 4.99
N THR A 108 -23.94 5.62 3.85
CA THR A 108 -23.95 4.92 2.54
C THR A 108 -22.69 4.06 2.39
N LYS A 109 -22.72 3.08 1.48
CA LYS A 109 -21.62 2.17 1.23
C LYS A 109 -21.23 2.15 -0.23
N SER A 110 -19.92 2.07 -0.48
CA SER A 110 -19.31 1.80 -1.79
C SER A 110 -18.61 0.45 -1.76
N THR A 111 -18.74 -0.35 -2.82
CA THR A 111 -18.20 -1.70 -2.90
C THR A 111 -17.24 -1.80 -4.08
N GLY A 112 -16.02 -2.22 -3.81
CA GLY A 112 -14.91 -2.26 -4.76
C GLY A 112 -14.10 -0.98 -4.77
N GLU A 113 -12.78 -1.12 -4.99
CA GLU A 113 -11.82 -0.02 -4.91
C GLU A 113 -12.14 1.08 -5.94
N GLU A 114 -12.45 0.68 -7.18
CA GLU A 114 -12.82 1.63 -8.23
C GLU A 114 -14.07 2.45 -7.87
N GLN A 115 -15.09 1.81 -7.27
CA GLN A 115 -16.28 2.52 -6.83
C GLN A 115 -16.04 3.40 -5.61
N ILE A 116 -15.18 2.98 -4.70
CA ILE A 116 -14.78 3.77 -3.53
C ILE A 116 -14.18 5.08 -4.02
N VAL A 117 -13.17 5.03 -4.89
CA VAL A 117 -12.52 6.21 -5.46
C VAL A 117 -13.51 7.07 -6.26
N ARG A 118 -14.35 6.47 -7.11
CA ARG A 118 -15.33 7.20 -7.92
C ARG A 118 -16.44 7.86 -7.10
N SER A 119 -16.72 7.37 -5.90
CA SER A 119 -17.78 7.95 -5.05
C SER A 119 -17.49 9.41 -4.67
N GLY A 120 -16.20 9.79 -4.61
CA GLY A 120 -15.77 11.11 -4.17
C GLY A 120 -16.19 11.44 -2.74
N LYS A 121 -16.50 10.43 -1.90
CA LYS A 121 -16.96 10.59 -0.52
C LYS A 121 -15.87 10.16 0.45
N SER A 122 -15.66 10.95 1.49
CA SER A 122 -14.79 10.57 2.61
C SER A 122 -15.17 9.21 3.18
N ILE A 123 -14.18 8.49 3.70
CA ILE A 123 -14.35 7.13 4.23
C ILE A 123 -14.31 7.17 5.76
N SER A 124 -15.31 6.62 6.42
CA SER A 124 -15.30 6.44 7.87
C SER A 124 -14.72 5.09 8.28
N ARG A 125 -14.95 4.04 7.48
CA ARG A 125 -14.46 2.69 7.75
C ARG A 125 -14.42 1.87 6.46
N VAL A 126 -13.45 0.93 6.40
CA VAL A 126 -13.42 -0.12 5.36
C VAL A 126 -13.53 -1.50 5.99
N GLU A 127 -14.18 -2.40 5.25
CA GLU A 127 -14.33 -3.82 5.57
C GLU A 127 -13.99 -4.64 4.33
N SER A 128 -13.70 -5.92 4.50
CA SER A 128 -13.42 -6.84 3.38
C SER A 128 -14.50 -7.91 3.21
N ARG A 129 -14.70 -8.34 1.96
CA ARG A 129 -15.45 -9.56 1.61
C ARG A 129 -14.65 -10.43 0.65
N PRO A 130 -14.58 -11.76 0.88
CA PRO A 130 -15.05 -12.42 2.10
C PRO A 130 -14.29 -11.93 3.34
N ARG A 131 -14.81 -12.19 4.54
CA ARG A 131 -14.03 -12.02 5.78
C ARG A 131 -12.96 -13.10 5.81
N VAL A 132 -11.71 -12.72 5.74
CA VAL A 132 -10.58 -13.65 5.76
C VAL A 132 -10.01 -13.72 7.17
N LEU A 133 -9.81 -14.93 7.68
CA LEU A 133 -9.32 -15.15 9.05
C LEU A 133 -7.80 -15.30 9.08
N GLU A 134 -7.22 -16.05 8.15
CA GLU A 134 -5.78 -16.34 8.14
C GLU A 134 -5.11 -15.86 6.83
N PRO A 135 -3.89 -15.32 6.92
CA PRO A 135 -3.07 -15.02 5.75
C PRO A 135 -2.41 -16.29 5.19
N ALA A 136 -1.75 -16.16 4.03
CA ALA A 136 -0.82 -17.18 3.57
C ALA A 136 0.31 -17.41 4.59
N ALA A 137 0.83 -18.64 4.66
CA ALA A 137 1.86 -19.02 5.64
C ALA A 137 3.12 -18.13 5.54
N ASP A 138 3.59 -17.85 4.32
CA ASP A 138 4.75 -16.99 4.06
C ASP A 138 4.58 -15.56 4.62
N VAL A 139 3.33 -15.07 4.66
CA VAL A 139 2.99 -13.75 5.24
C VAL A 139 3.05 -13.81 6.76
N ALA A 140 2.49 -14.85 7.37
CA ALA A 140 2.55 -15.04 8.81
C ALA A 140 4.00 -15.10 9.31
N GLU A 141 4.82 -15.93 8.68
CA GLU A 141 6.26 -16.04 8.97
C GLU A 141 6.99 -14.70 8.82
N ALA A 142 6.70 -13.95 7.74
CA ALA A 142 7.35 -12.65 7.52
C ALA A 142 7.01 -11.62 8.59
N ILE A 143 5.77 -11.63 9.11
CA ILE A 143 5.36 -10.74 10.20
C ILE A 143 6.04 -11.15 11.51
N GLU A 144 6.09 -12.44 11.81
CA GLU A 144 6.67 -12.98 13.04
C GLU A 144 8.19 -12.78 13.09
N ALA A 145 8.88 -12.85 11.94
CA ALA A 145 10.32 -12.67 11.82
C ALA A 145 10.76 -11.20 11.70
N ALA A 146 9.83 -10.26 11.62
CA ALA A 146 10.17 -8.86 11.37
C ALA A 146 10.72 -8.15 12.61
N ASP A 147 11.85 -7.44 12.46
CA ASP A 147 12.36 -6.47 13.44
C ASP A 147 11.70 -5.10 13.26
N VAL A 148 11.34 -4.76 12.01
CA VAL A 148 10.67 -3.52 11.64
C VAL A 148 9.54 -3.80 10.66
N MET A 149 8.39 -3.19 10.89
CA MET A 149 7.25 -3.18 9.97
C MET A 149 7.01 -1.76 9.48
N VAL A 150 6.97 -1.57 8.17
CA VAL A 150 6.70 -0.28 7.55
C VAL A 150 5.33 -0.31 6.92
N PHE A 151 4.48 0.65 7.28
CA PHE A 151 3.15 0.86 6.73
C PHE A 151 3.19 2.00 5.73
N GLY A 152 2.91 1.73 4.47
CA GLY A 152 2.98 2.72 3.40
C GLY A 152 4.39 2.89 2.79
N PRO A 153 4.57 3.92 1.94
CA PRO A 153 3.52 4.84 1.47
C PRO A 153 2.48 4.15 0.58
N GLY A 154 1.28 4.71 0.54
CA GLY A 154 0.18 4.21 -0.27
C GLY A 154 -1.16 4.82 0.16
N SER A 155 -2.20 4.58 -0.60
CA SER A 155 -3.55 5.01 -0.23
C SER A 155 -3.96 4.41 1.11
N LEU A 156 -4.40 5.26 2.03
CA LEU A 156 -4.66 4.86 3.41
C LEU A 156 -5.68 3.72 3.49
N PHE A 157 -6.85 3.90 2.86
CA PHE A 157 -7.97 2.97 2.98
C PHE A 157 -7.97 1.85 1.94
N THR A 158 -7.27 2.02 0.82
CA THR A 158 -7.27 1.02 -0.26
C THR A 158 -5.97 0.23 -0.38
N SER A 159 -4.87 0.68 0.24
CA SER A 159 -3.58 -0.03 0.19
C SER A 159 -3.00 -0.34 1.57
N VAL A 160 -2.97 0.62 2.51
CA VAL A 160 -2.30 0.47 3.81
C VAL A 160 -3.16 -0.29 4.82
N ILE A 161 -4.44 0.04 4.93
CA ILE A 161 -5.38 -0.59 5.85
C ILE A 161 -5.82 -2.01 5.41
N PRO A 162 -6.06 -2.33 4.12
CA PRO A 162 -6.63 -3.60 3.73
C PRO A 162 -5.93 -4.85 4.26
N PRO A 163 -4.60 -4.94 4.36
CA PRO A 163 -3.95 -6.06 5.03
C PRO A 163 -4.39 -6.25 6.48
N LEU A 164 -4.69 -5.17 7.22
CA LEU A 164 -5.18 -5.24 8.60
C LEU A 164 -6.62 -5.73 8.73
N LEU A 165 -7.38 -5.82 7.62
CA LEU A 165 -8.71 -6.40 7.60
C LEU A 165 -8.69 -7.93 7.67
N ILE A 166 -7.53 -8.54 7.42
CA ILE A 166 -7.28 -9.97 7.58
C ILE A 166 -6.95 -10.22 9.06
N GLU A 167 -7.81 -10.95 9.75
CA GLU A 167 -7.75 -11.10 11.21
C GLU A 167 -6.40 -11.64 11.70
N GLY A 168 -5.85 -12.66 11.04
CA GLY A 168 -4.56 -13.25 11.38
C GLY A 168 -3.37 -12.32 11.15
N ILE A 169 -3.43 -11.44 10.14
CA ILE A 169 -2.43 -10.38 9.95
C ILE A 169 -2.54 -9.36 11.07
N ARG A 170 -3.74 -8.83 11.30
CA ARG A 170 -3.99 -7.83 12.33
C ARG A 170 -3.51 -8.30 13.70
N LYS A 171 -3.88 -9.52 14.10
CA LYS A 171 -3.48 -10.09 15.38
C LYS A 171 -1.95 -10.17 15.51
N ARG A 172 -1.26 -10.72 14.50
CA ARG A 172 0.21 -10.82 14.51
C ARG A 172 0.89 -9.45 14.52
N VAL A 173 0.36 -8.48 13.77
CA VAL A 173 0.87 -7.10 13.78
C VAL A 173 0.73 -6.47 15.16
N VAL A 174 -0.42 -6.62 15.82
CA VAL A 174 -0.69 -6.12 17.16
C VAL A 174 0.25 -6.76 18.19
N GLU A 175 0.37 -8.08 18.18
CA GLU A 175 1.17 -8.84 19.15
C GLU A 175 2.69 -8.74 18.91
N SER A 176 3.12 -8.35 17.71
CA SER A 176 4.54 -8.28 17.35
C SER A 176 5.28 -7.20 18.13
N GLN A 177 6.52 -7.52 18.54
CA GLN A 177 7.47 -6.59 19.15
C GLN A 177 8.27 -5.78 18.13
N ALA A 178 8.07 -6.01 16.82
CA ALA A 178 8.70 -5.22 15.77
C ALA A 178 8.44 -3.72 15.93
N MET A 179 9.39 -2.89 15.54
CA MET A 179 9.15 -1.44 15.42
C MET A 179 8.20 -1.20 14.25
N LYS A 180 7.10 -0.52 14.50
CA LYS A 180 6.07 -0.20 13.51
C LYS A 180 6.18 1.26 13.10
N ILE A 181 6.54 1.49 11.84
CA ILE A 181 6.76 2.81 11.24
C ILE A 181 5.65 3.07 10.23
N TYR A 182 4.97 4.20 10.34
CA TYR A 182 4.05 4.68 9.33
C TYR A 182 4.69 5.79 8.50
N ILE A 183 4.69 5.64 7.18
CA ILE A 183 5.06 6.69 6.23
C ILE A 183 3.79 7.42 5.84
N ALA A 184 3.63 8.64 6.36
CA ALA A 184 2.43 9.43 6.12
C ALA A 184 2.34 9.88 4.66
N ASN A 185 1.13 9.89 4.11
CA ASN A 185 0.89 10.48 2.80
C ASN A 185 1.29 11.96 2.84
N VAL A 186 1.83 12.46 1.74
CA VAL A 186 2.21 13.86 1.60
C VAL A 186 0.98 14.74 1.31
N MET A 187 0.07 14.22 0.50
CA MET A 187 -1.16 14.89 0.08
C MET A 187 -2.38 14.04 0.41
N THR A 188 -3.50 14.69 0.68
CA THR A 188 -4.80 14.02 0.77
C THR A 188 -5.21 13.43 -0.58
N GLN A 189 -6.09 12.45 -0.55
CA GLN A 189 -6.64 11.79 -1.74
C GLN A 189 -8.15 12.03 -1.80
N PRO A 190 -8.64 12.71 -2.85
CA PRO A 190 -10.07 13.01 -3.00
C PRO A 190 -10.94 11.77 -2.97
N GLY A 191 -12.01 11.82 -2.20
CA GLY A 191 -12.90 10.67 -2.02
C GLY A 191 -12.37 9.58 -1.11
N GLU A 192 -11.23 9.83 -0.44
CA GLU A 192 -10.64 8.86 0.48
C GLU A 192 -10.23 9.53 1.80
N THR A 193 -9.35 10.52 1.74
CA THR A 193 -8.76 11.20 2.90
C THR A 193 -8.97 12.72 2.86
N ASP A 194 -10.09 13.18 2.30
CA ASP A 194 -10.41 14.61 2.26
C ASP A 194 -10.38 15.22 3.65
N GLU A 195 -9.72 16.38 3.76
CA GLU A 195 -9.58 17.16 5.00
C GLU A 195 -8.83 16.43 6.15
N MET A 196 -8.31 15.22 5.93
CA MET A 196 -7.61 14.46 6.96
C MET A 196 -6.19 14.97 7.17
N GLY A 197 -5.87 15.31 8.42
CA GLY A 197 -4.50 15.51 8.87
C GLY A 197 -3.83 14.23 9.35
N LEU A 198 -2.59 14.33 9.83
CA LEU A 198 -1.83 13.17 10.30
C LEU A 198 -2.51 12.43 11.47
N ALA A 199 -3.16 13.16 12.38
CA ALA A 199 -3.89 12.56 13.50
C ALA A 199 -5.05 11.68 13.00
N ASP A 200 -5.78 12.13 11.98
CA ASP A 200 -6.91 11.39 11.41
C ASP A 200 -6.46 10.10 10.72
N HIS A 201 -5.28 10.12 10.07
CA HIS A 201 -4.66 8.91 9.50
C HIS A 201 -4.36 7.88 10.59
N LEU A 202 -3.81 8.31 11.72
CA LEU A 202 -3.56 7.41 12.85
C LEU A 202 -4.85 6.89 13.47
N ASP A 203 -5.87 7.74 13.61
CA ASP A 203 -7.21 7.32 14.06
C ASP A 203 -7.81 6.25 13.16
N ALA A 204 -7.64 6.39 11.85
CA ALA A 204 -8.09 5.39 10.90
C ALA A 204 -7.33 4.07 11.06
N LEU A 205 -6.00 4.10 11.20
CA LEU A 205 -5.18 2.92 11.44
C LEU A 205 -5.56 2.22 12.75
N GLU A 206 -5.68 2.95 13.85
CA GLU A 206 -6.08 2.44 15.16
C GLU A 206 -7.47 1.81 15.13
N ARG A 207 -8.43 2.46 14.47
CA ARG A 207 -9.80 1.95 14.33
C ARG A 207 -9.85 0.58 13.65
N HIS A 208 -8.95 0.33 12.69
CA HIS A 208 -8.91 -0.93 11.95
C HIS A 208 -7.99 -1.97 12.59
N ALA A 209 -6.94 -1.54 13.28
CA ALA A 209 -6.08 -2.43 14.06
C ALA A 209 -6.74 -2.85 15.40
N GLY A 210 -7.58 -1.99 15.98
CA GLY A 210 -8.21 -2.18 17.28
C GLY A 210 -7.47 -1.53 18.43
N GLU A 211 -6.24 -1.07 18.20
CA GLU A 211 -5.41 -0.33 19.17
C GLU A 211 -4.32 0.48 18.45
N THR A 212 -3.59 1.30 19.21
CA THR A 212 -2.41 2.03 18.71
C THR A 212 -1.28 1.06 18.38
N VAL A 213 -1.04 0.82 17.10
CA VAL A 213 0.02 -0.09 16.65
C VAL A 213 1.28 0.63 16.17
N ILE A 214 1.19 1.90 15.79
CA ILE A 214 2.30 2.68 15.24
C ILE A 214 3.17 3.23 16.36
N HIS A 215 4.50 3.01 16.25
CA HIS A 215 5.48 3.53 17.20
C HIS A 215 6.15 4.82 16.69
N GLN A 216 6.32 4.91 15.37
CA GLN A 216 7.03 5.99 14.70
C GLN A 216 6.28 6.41 13.44
N VAL A 217 6.21 7.72 13.19
CA VAL A 217 5.69 8.28 11.93
C VAL A 217 6.80 9.06 11.24
N LEU A 218 6.89 8.90 9.93
CA LEU A 218 7.66 9.77 9.05
C LEU A 218 6.68 10.68 8.32
N ALA A 219 6.74 11.99 8.58
CA ALA A 219 5.82 12.98 8.02
C ALA A 219 6.59 14.10 7.33
N HIS A 220 6.11 14.51 6.16
CA HIS A 220 6.67 15.64 5.44
C HIS A 220 6.33 16.96 6.15
N ASP A 221 7.32 17.85 6.31
CA ASP A 221 7.16 19.21 6.87
C ASP A 221 7.86 20.28 6.01
N GLY A 222 8.35 19.90 4.84
CA GLY A 222 8.94 20.81 3.87
C GLY A 222 7.92 21.69 3.15
N THR A 223 8.43 22.56 2.30
CA THR A 223 7.60 23.43 1.46
C THR A 223 7.21 22.74 0.16
N PHE A 224 6.08 23.12 -0.39
CA PHE A 224 5.64 22.71 -1.73
C PHE A 224 5.94 23.83 -2.70
N SER A 225 6.37 23.51 -3.93
CA SER A 225 6.46 24.53 -4.99
C SER A 225 5.06 24.92 -5.47
N ASP A 226 4.94 26.15 -5.98
CA ASP A 226 3.66 26.64 -6.56
C ASP A 226 3.15 25.69 -7.65
N ASP A 227 4.05 25.20 -8.51
CA ASP A 227 3.72 24.23 -9.57
C ASP A 227 3.13 22.93 -9.01
N MET A 228 3.62 22.44 -7.86
CA MET A 228 3.05 21.28 -7.19
C MET A 228 1.67 21.58 -6.64
N LEU A 229 1.53 22.70 -5.94
CA LEU A 229 0.24 23.10 -5.36
C LEU A 229 -0.82 23.29 -6.45
N ASP A 230 -0.46 23.91 -7.56
CA ASP A 230 -1.34 24.10 -8.72
C ASP A 230 -1.77 22.76 -9.35
N ALA A 231 -0.85 21.77 -9.44
CA ALA A 231 -1.16 20.45 -9.96
C ALA A 231 -2.18 19.68 -9.09
N TYR A 232 -2.22 19.98 -7.79
CA TYR A 232 -3.14 19.35 -6.84
C TYR A 232 -4.43 20.14 -6.59
N SER A 233 -4.39 21.49 -6.73
CA SER A 233 -5.55 22.36 -6.49
C SER A 233 -6.76 21.99 -7.37
N SER A 234 -6.51 21.68 -8.65
CA SER A 234 -7.56 21.24 -9.58
C SER A 234 -8.23 19.92 -9.17
N ARG A 235 -7.57 19.12 -8.33
CA ARG A 235 -8.04 17.82 -7.83
C ARG A 235 -8.55 17.88 -6.41
N LYS A 236 -8.58 19.07 -5.77
CA LYS A 236 -8.95 19.27 -4.35
C LYS A 236 -8.09 18.44 -3.38
N CYS A 237 -6.82 18.20 -3.72
CA CYS A 237 -5.89 17.56 -2.82
C CYS A 237 -5.19 18.64 -1.98
N GLU A 238 -5.00 18.39 -0.70
CA GLU A 238 -4.35 19.29 0.23
C GLU A 238 -3.15 18.58 0.89
N PRO A 239 -2.12 19.30 1.37
CA PRO A 239 -1.06 18.71 2.16
C PRO A 239 -1.59 18.05 3.43
N VAL A 240 -1.08 16.85 3.74
CA VAL A 240 -1.36 16.19 5.03
C VAL A 240 -0.56 16.88 6.12
N VAL A 241 -1.23 17.59 7.01
CA VAL A 241 -0.60 18.46 7.99
C VAL A 241 -0.35 17.75 9.32
N TYR A 242 0.87 17.85 9.83
CA TYR A 242 1.20 17.53 11.21
C TYR A 242 1.15 18.81 12.08
N ARG A 243 0.27 18.87 13.06
CA ARG A 243 0.05 20.05 13.91
C ARG A 243 0.75 19.98 15.27
N GLY A 244 1.72 19.08 15.43
CA GLY A 244 2.50 18.96 16.66
C GLY A 244 1.83 18.16 17.80
N ASP A 245 0.55 17.82 17.69
CA ASP A 245 -0.17 17.01 18.67
C ASP A 245 -0.80 15.78 18.00
N LEU A 246 -0.60 14.62 18.60
CA LEU A 246 -1.20 13.34 18.21
C LEU A 246 -2.10 12.75 19.32
N GLY A 247 -2.62 13.59 20.23
CA GLY A 247 -3.57 13.16 21.25
C GLY A 247 -2.98 12.24 22.32
N GLY A 248 -1.71 12.42 22.67
CA GLY A 248 -1.08 11.64 23.76
C GLY A 248 -0.81 10.16 23.46
N ARG A 249 -0.84 9.74 22.18
CA ARG A 249 -0.67 8.34 21.74
C ARG A 249 0.71 7.73 22.02
N GLY A 250 1.70 8.50 22.47
CA GLY A 250 3.06 8.03 22.65
C GLY A 250 3.81 7.70 21.35
N VAL A 251 3.24 8.07 20.21
CA VAL A 251 3.84 7.90 18.88
C VAL A 251 4.90 8.99 18.66
N ARG A 252 6.08 8.61 18.22
CA ARG A 252 7.12 9.57 17.83
C ARG A 252 6.89 10.01 16.39
N VAL A 253 7.15 11.28 16.10
CA VAL A 253 7.10 11.82 14.75
C VAL A 253 8.48 12.33 14.37
N THR A 254 8.99 11.85 13.26
CA THR A 254 10.16 12.43 12.59
C THR A 254 9.68 13.17 11.37
N THR A 255 9.95 14.45 11.33
CA THR A 255 9.62 15.31 10.19
C THR A 255 10.88 15.64 9.39
N SER A 256 10.73 15.80 8.11
CA SER A 256 11.76 16.27 7.18
C SER A 256 11.13 16.59 5.82
N ASP A 257 11.93 17.17 4.95
CA ASP A 257 11.57 17.38 3.56
C ASP A 257 11.65 16.05 2.78
N PHE A 258 10.57 15.29 2.82
CA PHE A 258 10.49 13.94 2.24
C PHE A 258 10.04 13.90 0.77
N ILE A 259 9.87 15.05 0.09
CA ILE A 259 9.42 15.07 -1.31
C ILE A 259 10.56 15.33 -2.30
N ASP A 260 10.36 14.84 -3.52
CA ASP A 260 11.23 15.15 -4.66
C ASP A 260 10.76 16.42 -5.35
N HIS A 261 11.51 17.51 -5.15
CA HIS A 261 11.21 18.82 -5.73
C HIS A 261 11.44 18.90 -7.26
N ASN A 262 12.05 17.89 -7.87
CA ASN A 262 12.21 17.83 -9.34
C ASN A 262 10.94 17.26 -10.02
N SER A 263 9.98 16.76 -9.26
CA SER A 263 8.72 16.23 -9.77
C SER A 263 7.61 17.28 -9.66
N ARG A 264 6.74 17.36 -10.66
CA ARG A 264 5.49 18.16 -10.59
C ARG A 264 4.45 17.54 -9.64
N ILE A 265 4.65 16.32 -9.20
CA ILE A 265 3.78 15.58 -8.29
C ILE A 265 4.58 15.31 -7.02
N ALA A 266 3.99 15.60 -5.86
CA ALA A 266 4.62 15.33 -4.57
C ALA A 266 4.81 13.81 -4.38
N ARG A 267 6.03 13.35 -4.65
CA ARG A 267 6.46 11.96 -4.46
C ARG A 267 7.48 11.91 -3.35
N HIS A 268 7.39 10.87 -2.54
CA HIS A 268 8.39 10.62 -1.51
C HIS A 268 9.78 10.43 -2.12
N ARG A 269 10.80 10.85 -1.39
CA ARG A 269 12.22 10.58 -1.68
C ARG A 269 12.60 9.23 -1.09
N PRO A 270 12.71 8.17 -1.91
CA PRO A 270 12.93 6.82 -1.40
C PRO A 270 14.30 6.65 -0.75
N ASP A 271 15.32 7.37 -1.25
CA ASP A 271 16.68 7.37 -0.71
C ASP A 271 16.73 7.88 0.74
N LEU A 272 16.04 8.98 1.01
CA LEU A 272 16.00 9.59 2.34
C LEU A 272 15.18 8.76 3.32
N ILE A 273 13.98 8.33 2.90
CA ILE A 273 13.10 7.50 3.73
C ILE A 273 13.77 6.16 4.04
N GLY A 274 14.35 5.50 3.04
CA GLY A 274 15.03 4.23 3.24
C GLY A 274 16.21 4.33 4.22
N ARG A 275 17.03 5.38 4.09
CA ARG A 275 18.13 5.66 5.04
C ARG A 275 17.59 5.82 6.46
N LEU A 276 16.58 6.65 6.65
CA LEU A 276 16.03 6.93 7.97
C LEU A 276 15.39 5.69 8.62
N ILE A 277 14.71 4.85 7.84
CA ILE A 277 14.19 3.58 8.34
C ILE A 277 15.33 2.69 8.83
N CYS A 278 16.44 2.59 8.07
CA CYS A 278 17.62 1.83 8.49
C CYS A 278 18.24 2.40 9.77
N GLU A 279 18.38 3.71 9.88
CA GLU A 279 18.92 4.38 11.07
C GLU A 279 18.04 4.10 12.31
N LEU A 280 16.73 4.23 12.17
CA LEU A 280 15.78 3.91 13.25
C LEU A 280 15.85 2.44 13.67
N ALA A 281 15.96 1.54 12.70
CA ALA A 281 16.09 0.11 12.96
C ALA A 281 17.39 -0.21 13.72
N LEU A 282 18.52 0.30 13.26
CA LEU A 282 19.84 0.09 13.89
C LEU A 282 19.90 0.67 15.29
N THR A 283 19.37 1.88 15.49
CA THR A 283 19.27 2.50 16.83
C THR A 283 18.47 1.62 17.80
N ARG A 284 17.34 1.06 17.34
CA ARG A 284 16.54 0.14 18.18
C ARG A 284 17.31 -1.14 18.54
N MET A 285 18.13 -1.65 17.62
CA MET A 285 18.98 -2.83 17.84
C MET A 285 20.22 -2.53 18.70
N GLY A 286 20.40 -1.29 19.18
CA GLY A 286 21.51 -0.88 20.06
C GLY A 286 22.79 -0.48 19.32
N PHE A 287 22.74 -0.30 18.01
CA PHE A 287 23.86 0.26 17.27
C PHE A 287 23.83 1.79 17.35
N ASN A 288 24.91 2.40 17.85
CA ASN A 288 25.11 3.85 17.80
C ASN A 288 25.69 4.21 16.43
N LEU A 289 24.96 5.01 15.66
CA LEU A 289 25.37 5.52 14.34
C LEU A 289 26.04 6.88 14.45
#